data_103d15c7956de66690091eb276912d91
#
_entry.id   103d15c7956de66690091eb276912d91
#
_cell.length_a   1.000
_cell.length_b   1.000
_cell.length_c   1.000
_cell.angle_alpha   90.00
_cell.angle_beta   90.00
_cell.angle_gamma   90.00
#
_symmetry.space_group_name_H-M   'P 1'
#
loop_
_entity.id
_entity.type
_entity.pdbx_description
1 polymer ?
#
loop_
_entity_poly.entity_id
_entity_poly.type
_entity_poly.pdbx_seq_one_letter_code
_entity_poly.pdbx_strand_id
1 'polypeptide(L)'
;VLVEYRNVRQIRGEGHRRWFSDDYFDLIVWYDRPHHGRSHVSGFQLCYDRGGYERALTWMQGRGYSHEKVDTGENLGSGGIKSTPILVADGVFDSGQIADRFREASKGIDPDIADLVLDRLAEYPG
;
A
#
# COMPACT_ATOMS: atom_id res chain seq x y z
N VAL A 1 -11.09 8.91 -5.50
CA VAL A 1 -10.53 8.11 -6.59
C VAL A 1 -9.02 8.21 -6.58
N LEU A 2 -8.36 7.07 -6.62
CA LEU A 2 -6.91 6.99 -6.60
C LEU A 2 -6.31 7.65 -7.85
N VAL A 3 -5.23 8.39 -7.65
CA VAL A 3 -4.48 9.05 -8.71
C VAL A 3 -3.02 8.61 -8.60
N GLU A 4 -2.42 8.24 -9.71
CA GLU A 4 -1.03 7.82 -9.73
C GLU A 4 -0.10 9.02 -9.70
N TYR A 5 0.92 8.99 -8.83
CA TYR A 5 2.01 9.97 -8.84
C TYR A 5 2.96 9.66 -10.00
N ARG A 6 3.26 10.67 -10.82
CA ARG A 6 4.06 10.48 -12.03
C ARG A 6 5.55 10.39 -11.77
N ASN A 7 6.05 11.09 -10.77
CA ASN A 7 7.48 11.22 -10.53
C ASN A 7 7.89 10.54 -9.23
N VAL A 8 7.59 9.25 -9.13
CA VAL A 8 7.96 8.45 -7.95
C VAL A 8 9.45 8.22 -7.97
N ARG A 9 10.12 8.59 -6.87
CA ARG A 9 11.54 8.35 -6.70
C ARG A 9 11.82 6.86 -6.68
N GLN A 10 12.70 6.43 -7.58
CA GLN A 10 13.14 5.04 -7.63
C GLN A 10 14.42 4.87 -6.82
N ILE A 11 14.54 3.73 -6.16
CA ILE A 11 15.71 3.41 -5.34
C ILE A 11 16.56 2.41 -6.10
N ARG A 12 17.82 2.76 -6.33
CA ARG A 12 18.75 1.92 -7.05
C ARG A 12 18.97 0.60 -6.31
N GLY A 13 18.85 -0.50 -7.03
CA GLY A 13 18.98 -1.85 -6.45
C GLY A 13 17.68 -2.43 -5.92
N GLU A 14 16.65 -1.62 -5.75
CA GLU A 14 15.30 -2.09 -5.47
C GLU A 14 14.49 -2.12 -6.76
N GLY A 15 13.44 -2.94 -6.82
CA GLY A 15 12.57 -3.00 -7.98
C GLY A 15 11.85 -1.68 -8.22
N HIS A 16 11.29 -1.56 -9.41
CA HIS A 16 10.47 -0.40 -9.76
C HIS A 16 9.25 -0.31 -8.84
N ARG A 17 8.85 0.89 -8.46
CA ARG A 17 7.65 1.10 -7.65
C ARG A 17 6.75 2.14 -8.28
N ARG A 18 5.45 1.95 -8.07
CA ARG A 18 4.41 2.90 -8.46
C ARG A 18 3.63 3.30 -7.22
N TRP A 19 3.14 4.52 -7.20
CA TRP A 19 2.45 5.08 -6.05
C TRP A 19 1.15 5.72 -6.48
N PHE A 20 0.06 5.37 -5.77
CA PHE A 20 -1.28 5.89 -6.01
C PHE A 20 -1.84 6.41 -4.70
N SER A 21 -2.60 7.50 -4.74
CA SER A 21 -3.11 8.11 -3.52
C SER A 21 -4.45 8.79 -3.76
N ASP A 22 -5.27 8.83 -2.72
CA ASP A 22 -6.46 9.67 -2.62
C ASP A 22 -6.66 10.11 -1.16
N ASP A 23 -7.86 10.59 -0.82
CA ASP A 23 -8.13 11.09 0.53
C ASP A 23 -8.12 9.98 1.60
N TYR A 24 -8.37 8.75 1.20
CA TYR A 24 -8.52 7.63 2.11
C TYR A 24 -7.38 6.62 2.02
N PHE A 25 -6.90 6.36 0.80
CA PHE A 25 -5.89 5.35 0.53
C PHE A 25 -4.56 5.93 0.09
N ASP A 26 -3.50 5.18 0.39
CA ASP A 26 -2.17 5.40 -0.13
C ASP A 26 -1.62 4.03 -0.51
N LEU A 27 -1.40 3.80 -1.81
CA LEU A 27 -1.01 2.50 -2.33
C LEU A 27 0.35 2.57 -2.98
N ILE A 28 1.28 1.75 -2.48
CA ILE A 28 2.59 1.57 -3.10
C ILE A 28 2.64 0.15 -3.66
N VAL A 29 3.05 0.03 -4.91
CA VAL A 29 3.19 -1.27 -5.58
C VAL A 29 4.65 -1.44 -5.97
N TRP A 30 5.23 -2.58 -5.58
CA TRP A 30 6.61 -2.93 -5.92
C TRP A 30 6.65 -3.99 -7.00
N TYR A 31 7.56 -3.81 -7.95
CA TYR A 31 7.78 -4.74 -9.05
C TYR A 31 9.15 -5.37 -8.91
N ASP A 32 9.25 -6.63 -9.31
CA ASP A 32 10.54 -7.28 -9.48
C ASP A 32 11.28 -6.69 -10.67
N ARG A 33 12.59 -6.94 -10.74
CA ARG A 33 13.37 -6.60 -11.92
C ARG A 33 12.76 -7.29 -13.15
N PRO A 34 12.72 -6.59 -14.30
CA PRO A 34 12.23 -7.23 -15.51
C PRO A 34 12.96 -8.53 -15.79
N HIS A 35 12.20 -9.58 -16.01
CA HIS A 35 12.72 -10.88 -16.40
C HIS A 35 12.05 -11.24 -17.71
N HIS A 36 12.84 -11.45 -18.77
CA HIS A 36 12.33 -11.65 -20.13
C HIS A 36 11.42 -10.52 -20.62
N GLY A 37 11.76 -9.28 -20.26
CA GLY A 37 11.00 -8.12 -20.69
C GLY A 37 9.69 -7.88 -19.94
N ARG A 38 9.38 -8.68 -18.92
CA ARG A 38 8.16 -8.53 -18.12
C ARG A 38 8.50 -8.22 -16.67
N SER A 39 7.81 -7.23 -16.12
CA SER A 39 7.86 -6.93 -14.70
C SER A 39 6.71 -7.61 -13.99
N HIS A 40 6.97 -8.23 -12.86
CA HIS A 40 5.96 -8.84 -12.02
C HIS A 40 5.83 -8.05 -10.72
N VAL A 41 4.60 -7.91 -10.23
CA VAL A 41 4.36 -7.31 -8.93
C VAL A 41 4.92 -8.23 -7.85
N SER A 42 5.90 -7.74 -7.10
CA SER A 42 6.48 -8.48 -5.98
C SER A 42 5.72 -8.24 -4.68
N GLY A 43 4.97 -7.16 -4.58
CA GLY A 43 4.18 -6.85 -3.41
C GLY A 43 3.54 -5.49 -3.49
N PHE A 44 2.73 -5.18 -2.48
CA PHE A 44 2.15 -3.86 -2.32
C PHE A 44 1.96 -3.53 -0.84
N GLN A 45 1.84 -2.24 -0.57
CA GLN A 45 1.40 -1.75 0.73
C GLN A 45 0.20 -0.84 0.52
N LEU A 46 -0.92 -1.19 1.11
CA LEU A 46 -2.13 -0.40 1.07
C LEU A 46 -2.33 0.25 2.43
N CYS A 47 -2.05 1.54 2.50
CA CYS A 47 -2.40 2.34 3.66
C CYS A 47 -3.82 2.85 3.51
N TYR A 48 -4.57 2.89 4.60
CA TYR A 48 -5.96 3.34 4.57
C TYR A 48 -6.28 4.14 5.82
N ASP A 49 -7.41 4.84 5.78
CA ASP A 49 -7.88 5.73 6.84
C ASP A 49 -6.88 6.87 7.10
N ARG A 50 -6.44 7.50 6.00
CA ARG A 50 -5.53 8.65 6.07
C ARG A 50 -6.17 9.80 6.83
N GLY A 51 -5.39 10.40 7.70
CA GLY A 51 -5.87 11.49 8.55
C GLY A 51 -6.61 11.05 9.80
N GLY A 52 -6.90 9.75 9.93
CA GLY A 52 -7.47 9.15 11.13
C GLY A 52 -6.48 8.17 11.76
N TYR A 53 -6.95 6.96 12.03
CA TYR A 53 -6.08 5.86 12.46
C TYR A 53 -5.50 5.16 11.25
N GLU A 54 -4.49 5.74 10.65
CA GLU A 54 -3.89 5.18 9.46
C GLU A 54 -3.27 3.82 9.75
N ARG A 55 -3.60 2.85 8.91
CA ARG A 55 -3.10 1.48 8.98
C ARG A 55 -2.58 1.04 7.63
N ALA A 56 -1.70 0.06 7.63
CA ALA A 56 -1.11 -0.46 6.41
C ALA A 56 -1.25 -1.97 6.33
N LEU A 57 -1.82 -2.45 5.23
CA LEU A 57 -1.79 -3.85 4.85
C LEU A 57 -0.67 -4.03 3.83
N THR A 58 0.30 -4.85 4.16
CA THR A 58 1.40 -5.18 3.24
C THR A 58 1.29 -6.62 2.82
N TRP A 59 1.40 -6.86 1.52
CA TRP A 59 1.50 -8.20 0.96
C TRP A 59 2.81 -8.28 0.16
N MET A 60 3.57 -9.33 0.42
CA MET A 60 4.80 -9.60 -0.32
C MET A 60 4.79 -11.03 -0.80
N GLN A 61 5.09 -11.24 -2.08
CA GLN A 61 5.20 -12.58 -2.65
C GLN A 61 6.21 -13.41 -1.86
N GLY A 62 5.81 -14.60 -1.45
CA GLY A 62 6.66 -15.50 -0.66
C GLY A 62 6.73 -15.20 0.83
N ARG A 63 6.22 -14.06 1.28
CA ARG A 63 6.24 -13.69 2.71
C ARG A 63 4.84 -13.58 3.32
N GLY A 64 3.81 -13.41 2.49
CA GLY A 64 2.43 -13.28 2.94
C GLY A 64 2.06 -11.86 3.37
N TYR A 65 1.21 -11.77 4.37
CA TYR A 65 0.58 -10.51 4.77
C TYR A 65 1.12 -10.01 6.10
N SER A 66 1.15 -8.68 6.25
CA SER A 66 1.26 -8.04 7.55
C SER A 66 0.28 -6.87 7.63
N HIS A 67 -0.32 -6.65 8.78
CA HIS A 67 -1.25 -5.54 9.01
C HIS A 67 -0.76 -4.76 10.21
N GLU A 68 -0.50 -3.48 10.01
CA GLU A 68 0.19 -2.67 10.98
C GLU A 68 -0.41 -1.28 11.06
N LYS A 69 -0.35 -0.69 12.25
CA LYS A 69 -0.68 0.70 12.47
C LYS A 69 0.46 1.57 11.97
N VAL A 70 0.13 2.65 11.28
CA VAL A 70 1.14 3.62 10.85
C VAL A 70 1.30 4.66 11.95
N ASP A 71 2.49 4.76 12.51
CA ASP A 71 2.84 5.81 13.45
C ASP A 71 3.58 6.91 12.69
N THR A 72 2.97 8.07 12.60
CA THR A 72 3.53 9.20 11.86
C THR A 72 4.56 9.99 12.66
N GLY A 73 4.76 9.65 13.93
CA GLY A 73 5.68 10.39 14.79
C GLY A 73 5.12 11.70 15.33
N GLU A 74 3.95 12.10 14.94
CA GLU A 74 3.32 13.33 15.46
C GLU A 74 3.08 13.27 16.96
N ASN A 75 2.86 12.08 17.48
CA ASN A 75 2.63 11.85 18.89
C ASN A 75 3.91 11.85 19.71
N LEU A 76 5.07 11.98 19.07
CA LEU A 76 6.36 11.96 19.78
C LEU A 76 6.81 13.35 20.21
N GLY A 77 6.03 14.37 19.97
CA GLY A 77 6.30 15.73 20.45
C GLY A 77 7.56 16.37 19.89
N SER A 78 8.14 15.83 18.87
CA SER A 78 9.40 16.30 18.30
C SER A 78 9.19 17.38 17.25
N GLY A 79 8.45 18.39 17.58
CA GLY A 79 8.06 19.50 16.74
C GLY A 79 8.80 19.66 15.41
N GLY A 80 8.21 19.21 14.33
CA GLY A 80 8.65 19.54 12.99
C GLY A 80 9.65 18.60 12.34
N ILE A 81 10.14 17.58 13.00
CA ILE A 81 10.98 16.59 12.37
C ILE A 81 10.08 15.56 11.68
N LYS A 82 10.10 15.58 10.36
CA LYS A 82 9.38 14.58 9.58
C LYS A 82 10.17 13.28 9.61
N SER A 83 9.81 12.40 10.51
CA SER A 83 10.35 11.05 10.50
C SER A 83 9.57 10.18 9.52
N THR A 84 10.21 9.15 8.98
CA THR A 84 9.53 8.11 8.23
C THR A 84 8.51 7.44 9.14
N PRO A 85 7.27 7.20 8.67
CA PRO A 85 6.29 6.49 9.48
C PRO A 85 6.80 5.14 9.95
N ILE A 86 6.55 4.82 11.20
CA ILE A 86 6.93 3.53 11.79
C ILE A 86 5.68 2.64 11.81
N LEU A 87 5.84 1.41 11.34
CA LEU A 87 4.76 0.42 11.36
C LEU A 87 4.78 -0.34 12.69
N VAL A 88 3.63 -0.35 13.36
CA VAL A 88 3.45 -1.03 14.64
C VAL A 88 2.35 -2.08 14.46
N ALA A 89 2.56 -3.29 14.97
CA ALA A 89 1.61 -4.39 14.80
C ALA A 89 0.20 -3.98 15.25
N ASP A 90 -0.80 -4.30 14.42
CA ASP A 90 -2.21 -4.03 14.69
C ASP A 90 -3.02 -5.24 14.24
N GLY A 91 -3.70 -5.89 15.17
CA GLY A 91 -4.23 -7.23 15.00
C GLY A 91 -5.51 -7.40 14.21
N VAL A 92 -6.24 -6.33 13.87
CA VAL A 92 -7.56 -6.48 13.25
C VAL A 92 -7.64 -5.78 11.91
N PHE A 93 -8.00 -6.52 10.87
CA PHE A 93 -8.20 -5.99 9.53
C PHE A 93 -9.52 -6.49 8.96
N ASP A 94 -10.40 -5.56 8.61
CA ASP A 94 -11.67 -5.88 7.94
C ASP A 94 -11.46 -5.84 6.42
N SER A 95 -11.06 -6.97 5.86
CA SER A 95 -10.73 -7.06 4.43
C SER A 95 -11.93 -6.80 3.53
N GLY A 96 -13.12 -7.21 3.94
CA GLY A 96 -14.34 -7.00 3.14
C GLY A 96 -14.69 -5.54 2.99
N GLN A 97 -14.66 -4.79 4.07
CA GLN A 97 -14.95 -3.36 4.05
C GLN A 97 -13.90 -2.59 3.22
N ILE A 98 -12.65 -2.91 3.42
CA ILE A 98 -11.57 -2.25 2.69
C ILE A 98 -11.62 -2.60 1.21
N ALA A 99 -11.93 -3.86 0.86
CA ALA A 99 -12.07 -4.26 -0.54
C ALA A 99 -13.19 -3.49 -1.24
N ASP A 100 -14.33 -3.31 -0.58
CA ASP A 100 -15.45 -2.55 -1.15
C ASP A 100 -15.06 -1.10 -1.43
N ARG A 101 -14.39 -0.46 -0.48
CA ARG A 101 -13.90 0.91 -0.66
C ARG A 101 -12.83 1.00 -1.74
N PHE A 102 -11.92 0.03 -1.77
CA PHE A 102 -10.86 0.02 -2.76
C PHE A 102 -11.40 -0.20 -4.17
N ARG A 103 -12.42 -1.03 -4.32
CA ARG A 103 -13.05 -1.26 -5.62
C ARG A 103 -13.55 0.05 -6.23
N GLU A 104 -14.18 0.89 -5.42
CA GLU A 104 -14.61 2.21 -5.88
C GLU A 104 -13.43 3.14 -6.15
N ALA A 105 -12.47 3.19 -5.25
CA ALA A 105 -11.33 4.09 -5.36
C ALA A 105 -10.42 3.77 -6.54
N SER A 106 -10.35 2.50 -6.94
CA SER A 106 -9.40 2.02 -7.95
C SER A 106 -9.94 2.06 -9.38
N LYS A 107 -11.11 2.63 -9.61
CA LYS A 107 -11.73 2.65 -10.96
C LYS A 107 -10.90 3.38 -12.00
N GLY A 108 -10.07 4.32 -11.58
CA GLY A 108 -9.27 5.13 -12.49
C GLY A 108 -7.82 4.68 -12.65
N ILE A 109 -7.39 3.66 -11.97
CA ILE A 109 -6.01 3.18 -12.05
C ILE A 109 -5.90 1.95 -12.96
N ASP A 110 -4.66 1.50 -13.19
CA ASP A 110 -4.36 0.31 -13.98
C ASP A 110 -5.20 -0.89 -13.47
N PRO A 111 -6.04 -1.51 -14.32
CA PRO A 111 -6.88 -2.62 -13.90
C PRO A 111 -6.10 -3.82 -13.38
N ASP A 112 -4.90 -4.07 -13.90
CA ASP A 112 -4.08 -5.19 -13.43
C ASP A 112 -3.67 -5.02 -11.98
N ILE A 113 -3.36 -3.78 -11.59
CA ILE A 113 -3.04 -3.45 -10.20
C ILE A 113 -4.28 -3.54 -9.33
N ALA A 114 -5.39 -2.95 -9.78
CA ALA A 114 -6.64 -2.97 -9.03
C ALA A 114 -7.10 -4.41 -8.76
N ASP A 115 -7.06 -5.25 -9.79
CA ASP A 115 -7.46 -6.65 -9.66
C ASP A 115 -6.54 -7.43 -8.72
N LEU A 116 -5.24 -7.22 -8.83
CA LEU A 116 -4.28 -7.88 -7.94
C LEU A 116 -4.53 -7.53 -6.47
N VAL A 117 -4.71 -6.24 -6.17
CA VAL A 117 -4.96 -5.81 -4.79
C VAL A 117 -6.27 -6.40 -4.28
N LEU A 118 -7.33 -6.35 -5.09
CA LEU A 118 -8.62 -6.93 -4.70
C LEU A 118 -8.53 -8.43 -4.47
N ASP A 119 -7.80 -9.15 -5.32
CA ASP A 119 -7.59 -10.60 -5.15
C ASP A 119 -6.86 -10.90 -3.84
N ARG A 120 -5.82 -10.13 -3.53
CA ARG A 120 -5.07 -10.32 -2.28
C ARG A 120 -5.91 -9.95 -1.06
N LEU A 121 -6.76 -8.93 -1.15
CA LEU A 121 -7.68 -8.59 -0.06
C LEU A 121 -8.68 -9.72 0.19
N ALA A 122 -9.18 -10.34 -0.88
CA ALA A 122 -10.12 -11.47 -0.77
C ALA A 122 -9.46 -12.71 -0.15
N GLU A 123 -8.17 -12.88 -0.35
CA GLU A 123 -7.41 -14.03 0.16
C GLU A 123 -6.83 -13.79 1.56
N TYR A 124 -7.01 -12.62 2.13
CA TYR A 124 -6.47 -12.30 3.45
C TYR A 124 -7.01 -13.27 4.50
N PRO A 125 -6.13 -13.94 5.26
CA PRO A 125 -6.51 -15.04 6.14
C PRO A 125 -7.14 -14.62 7.46
N GLY A 126 -7.32 -13.35 7.70
CA GLY A 126 -7.87 -12.83 8.95
C GLY A 126 -9.40 -12.98 9.10
#